data_80f03184101cca35559b6c3927ceda54
#
_entry.id   80f03184101cca35559b6c3927ceda54
#
_cell.length_a   1.000
_cell.length_b   1.000
_cell.length_c   1.000
_cell.angle_alpha   90.00
_cell.angle_beta   90.00
_cell.angle_gamma   90.00
#
_symmetry.space_group_name_H-M   'P 1'
#
loop_
_entity.id
_entity.type
_entity.pdbx_description
1 polymer ?
#
loop_
_entity_poly.entity_id
_entity_poly.type
_entity_poly.pdbx_seq_one_letter_code
_entity_poly.pdbx_strand_id
1 'polypeptide(L)'
;GLGDVYKRQDVESWRKRGNLATLVDLLPQLEVYMQKLQSNAADTKVNRIRRQVKEQCSRTSSSEKGFYSLTVPTGGGKTLSSLLWAMKHAVSHSMNRIIIAIPYTSIIVQTAGLLKEIFGEENVLEHHSNFDPDDIKDEENREKAKLATENWNYPIIVTTNVQLFESMFSNKTSDCRKLHNMANSILVLDEVQMLPTGFLQPIVDALKAYQEMFGISVLFTTASQPVLSGLIEGTNPKADFKGIEHIKEIIPEEFALHDQLRRVKLAIDDTGRTYDEIAAKVSEYNKVLCIVNTRKDAKELYDRLPNDGVKLHLSRMMCPAHLHDCLLYTSPSP
;
A
#
# COMPACT_ATOMS: atom_id res chain seq x y z
N GLY A 1 -20.57 11.07 -26.85
CA GLY A 1 -20.57 11.58 -28.21
C GLY A 1 -19.49 12.64 -28.40
N LEU A 2 -19.28 13.11 -29.61
CA LEU A 2 -18.29 14.13 -29.98
C LEU A 2 -18.40 15.43 -29.12
N GLY A 3 -19.59 15.77 -28.64
CA GLY A 3 -19.83 16.90 -27.76
C GLY A 3 -19.12 16.83 -26.41
N ASP A 4 -18.88 15.66 -25.89
CA ASP A 4 -18.14 15.47 -24.62
C ASP A 4 -16.61 15.66 -24.78
N VAL A 5 -16.09 15.33 -25.95
CA VAL A 5 -14.68 15.54 -26.29
C VAL A 5 -14.38 17.04 -26.42
N TYR A 6 -15.29 17.81 -27.04
CA TYR A 6 -15.12 19.25 -27.18
C TYR A 6 -15.27 20.04 -25.87
N LYS A 7 -16.18 19.63 -24.97
CA LYS A 7 -16.31 20.24 -23.64
C LYS A 7 -15.06 20.06 -22.76
N ARG A 8 -14.26 19.02 -23.03
CA ARG A 8 -13.01 18.71 -22.29
C ARG A 8 -11.79 19.42 -22.85
N GLN A 9 -11.88 20.00 -24.02
CA GLN A 9 -10.82 20.84 -24.62
C GLN A 9 -10.96 22.32 -24.26
N ASP A 10 -11.91 22.68 -23.40
CA ASP A 10 -12.11 24.06 -22.99
C ASP A 10 -10.89 24.54 -22.17
N VAL A 11 -10.30 25.64 -22.61
CA VAL A 11 -9.12 26.29 -22.00
C VAL A 11 -9.37 26.64 -20.53
N GLU A 12 -10.64 26.90 -20.15
CA GLU A 12 -11.04 27.13 -18.78
C GLU A 12 -10.89 25.86 -17.90
N SER A 13 -11.17 24.69 -18.43
CA SER A 13 -10.95 23.42 -17.69
C SER A 13 -9.48 23.14 -17.44
N TRP A 14 -8.58 23.58 -18.31
CA TRP A 14 -7.14 23.54 -18.12
C TRP A 14 -6.68 24.50 -17.01
N ARG A 15 -7.24 25.70 -16.96
CA ARG A 15 -6.94 26.69 -15.90
C ARG A 15 -7.49 26.26 -14.54
N LYS A 16 -8.63 25.56 -14.50
CA LYS A 16 -9.21 24.99 -13.27
C LYS A 16 -8.42 23.82 -12.68
N ARG A 17 -7.54 23.17 -13.46
CA ARG A 17 -6.70 22.04 -12.99
C ARG A 17 -5.55 22.45 -12.07
N GLY A 18 -5.28 23.74 -11.91
CA GLY A 18 -4.18 24.26 -11.09
C GLY A 18 -2.78 23.82 -11.61
N ASN A 19 -1.75 24.58 -11.27
CA ASN A 19 -0.36 24.13 -11.44
C ASN A 19 -0.07 23.10 -10.33
N LEU A 20 -0.25 21.82 -10.61
CA LEU A 20 0.19 20.77 -9.69
C LEU A 20 1.71 20.81 -9.57
N ALA A 21 2.22 20.62 -8.36
CA ALA A 21 3.64 20.52 -8.13
C ALA A 21 4.23 19.30 -8.84
N THR A 22 5.48 19.40 -9.27
CA THR A 22 6.19 18.24 -9.83
C THR A 22 6.80 17.39 -8.70
N LEU A 23 7.17 16.14 -9.00
CA LEU A 23 7.87 15.31 -8.00
C LEU A 23 9.22 15.92 -7.58
N VAL A 24 9.84 16.74 -8.44
CA VAL A 24 11.06 17.50 -8.11
C VAL A 24 10.77 18.53 -7.02
N ASP A 25 9.63 19.22 -7.10
CA ASP A 25 9.22 20.23 -6.11
C ASP A 25 8.81 19.60 -4.76
N LEU A 26 8.28 18.36 -4.81
CA LEU A 26 7.77 17.64 -3.64
C LEU A 26 8.86 16.87 -2.87
N LEU A 27 9.91 16.41 -3.54
CA LEU A 27 10.98 15.63 -2.89
C LEU A 27 11.61 16.34 -1.68
N PRO A 28 11.95 17.63 -1.71
CA PRO A 28 12.51 18.33 -0.55
C PRO A 28 11.58 18.31 0.67
N GLN A 29 10.25 18.36 0.47
CA GLN A 29 9.29 18.33 1.57
C GLN A 29 9.36 16.98 2.31
N LEU A 30 9.45 15.87 1.57
CA LEU A 30 9.63 14.53 2.17
C LEU A 30 10.96 14.43 2.93
N GLU A 31 12.04 14.94 2.35
CA GLU A 31 13.36 14.88 3.00
C GLU A 31 13.39 15.66 4.31
N VAL A 32 12.81 16.87 4.33
CA VAL A 32 12.66 17.70 5.54
C VAL A 32 11.80 16.99 6.59
N TYR A 33 10.66 16.42 6.19
CA TYR A 33 9.79 15.65 7.09
C TYR A 33 10.54 14.47 7.72
N MET A 34 11.22 13.66 6.90
CA MET A 34 11.99 12.52 7.39
C MET A 34 13.18 12.92 8.26
N GLN A 35 13.82 14.05 7.97
CA GLN A 35 14.90 14.59 8.80
C GLN A 35 14.38 15.03 10.17
N LYS A 36 13.23 15.72 10.22
CA LYS A 36 12.56 16.11 11.47
C LYS A 36 12.20 14.90 12.33
N LEU A 37 11.63 13.85 11.73
CA LEU A 37 11.34 12.61 12.43
C LEU A 37 12.63 11.97 13.00
N GLN A 38 13.70 11.98 12.24
CA GLN A 38 14.98 11.38 12.64
C GLN A 38 15.68 12.16 13.76
N SER A 39 15.63 13.49 13.73
CA SER A 39 16.22 14.34 14.76
C SER A 39 15.50 14.22 16.11
N ASN A 40 14.20 13.97 16.11
CA ASN A 40 13.39 13.80 17.31
C ASN A 40 13.38 12.35 17.83
N ALA A 41 13.95 11.40 17.09
CA ALA A 41 13.91 10.00 17.45
C ALA A 41 15.02 9.62 18.43
N ALA A 42 14.66 8.91 19.51
CA ALA A 42 15.65 8.33 20.42
C ALA A 42 16.60 7.35 19.70
N ASP A 43 17.84 7.23 20.16
CA ASP A 43 18.81 6.29 19.57
C ASP A 43 18.54 4.85 20.02
N THR A 44 17.50 4.25 19.46
CA THR A 44 17.14 2.85 19.67
C THR A 44 17.65 1.97 18.54
N LYS A 45 17.76 0.65 18.80
CA LYS A 45 18.10 -0.34 17.76
C LYS A 45 17.17 -0.20 16.55
N VAL A 46 15.86 -0.03 16.77
CA VAL A 46 14.85 0.10 15.70
C VAL A 46 15.10 1.36 14.86
N ASN A 47 15.40 2.49 15.49
CA ASN A 47 15.65 3.73 14.78
C ASN A 47 16.98 3.72 14.01
N ARG A 48 17.98 2.97 14.49
CA ARG A 48 19.21 2.71 13.73
C ARG A 48 18.93 1.89 12.47
N ILE A 49 18.09 0.85 12.56
CA ILE A 49 17.65 0.06 11.41
C ILE A 49 16.86 0.93 10.43
N ARG A 50 15.94 1.76 10.89
CA ARG A 50 15.19 2.69 10.03
C ARG A 50 16.10 3.65 9.26
N ARG A 51 17.15 4.15 9.90
CA ARG A 51 18.18 4.98 9.21
C ARG A 51 18.90 4.18 8.13
N GLN A 52 19.33 2.97 8.44
CA GLN A 52 20.01 2.08 7.50
C GLN A 52 19.14 1.75 6.28
N VAL A 53 17.86 1.42 6.50
CA VAL A 53 16.89 1.17 5.41
C VAL A 53 16.70 2.43 4.56
N LYS A 54 16.52 3.61 5.17
CA LYS A 54 16.40 4.90 4.48
C LYS A 54 17.62 5.20 3.60
N GLU A 55 18.82 5.03 4.15
CA GLU A 55 20.08 5.27 3.43
C GLU A 55 20.23 4.33 2.24
N GLN A 56 19.92 3.05 2.41
CA GLN A 56 19.95 2.06 1.34
C GLN A 56 18.93 2.39 0.23
N CYS A 57 17.70 2.74 0.59
CA CYS A 57 16.70 3.23 -0.36
C CYS A 57 17.19 4.45 -1.13
N SER A 58 17.77 5.43 -0.44
CA SER A 58 18.32 6.62 -1.10
C SER A 58 19.47 6.30 -2.07
N ARG A 59 20.35 5.37 -1.69
CA ARG A 59 21.53 4.97 -2.50
C ARG A 59 21.15 4.23 -3.78
N THR A 60 20.12 3.39 -3.72
CA THR A 60 19.71 2.54 -4.85
C THR A 60 18.69 3.19 -5.78
N SER A 61 18.17 4.37 -5.43
CA SER A 61 17.10 5.02 -6.18
C SER A 61 17.49 5.49 -7.59
N SER A 62 18.77 5.68 -7.89
CA SER A 62 19.26 6.07 -9.23
C SER A 62 19.49 4.88 -10.17
N SER A 63 19.21 3.65 -9.75
CA SER A 63 19.30 2.46 -10.61
C SER A 63 18.32 2.55 -11.78
N GLU A 64 18.57 1.79 -12.87
CA GLU A 64 17.74 1.76 -14.08
C GLU A 64 16.26 1.46 -13.80
N LYS A 65 15.36 1.90 -14.71
CA LYS A 65 13.94 1.55 -14.64
C LYS A 65 13.74 0.03 -14.67
N GLY A 66 12.74 -0.47 -13.93
CA GLY A 66 12.48 -1.90 -13.87
C GLY A 66 11.67 -2.31 -12.65
N PHE A 67 11.88 -3.56 -12.24
CA PHE A 67 11.19 -4.16 -11.09
C PHE A 67 12.10 -4.20 -9.87
N TYR A 68 11.55 -3.77 -8.74
CA TYR A 68 12.24 -3.67 -7.47
C TYR A 68 11.42 -4.29 -6.35
N SER A 69 12.11 -4.83 -5.35
CA SER A 69 11.48 -5.25 -4.10
C SER A 69 12.11 -4.56 -2.91
N LEU A 70 11.29 -4.24 -1.91
CA LEU A 70 11.69 -3.70 -0.63
C LEU A 70 11.12 -4.60 0.47
N THR A 71 11.94 -5.52 0.93
CA THR A 71 11.58 -6.48 1.98
C THR A 71 12.02 -5.96 3.34
N VAL A 72 11.09 -5.38 4.08
CA VAL A 72 11.36 -4.80 5.40
C VAL A 72 10.31 -5.28 6.40
N PRO A 73 10.71 -5.91 7.51
CA PRO A 73 9.80 -6.34 8.57
C PRO A 73 8.99 -5.18 9.15
N THR A 74 7.81 -5.50 9.70
CA THR A 74 6.93 -4.51 10.33
C THR A 74 7.66 -3.69 11.39
N GLY A 75 7.51 -2.36 11.32
CA GLY A 75 8.18 -1.40 12.19
C GLY A 75 9.57 -0.97 11.72
N GLY A 76 10.11 -1.55 10.64
CA GLY A 76 11.42 -1.18 10.06
C GLY A 76 11.41 0.11 9.22
N GLY A 77 10.27 0.83 9.11
CA GLY A 77 10.19 2.09 8.38
C GLY A 77 9.86 1.93 6.89
N LYS A 78 9.22 0.82 6.48
CA LYS A 78 8.88 0.47 5.10
C LYS A 78 8.20 1.62 4.33
N THR A 79 7.11 2.17 4.86
CA THR A 79 6.25 3.15 4.16
C THR A 79 7.00 4.42 3.73
N LEU A 80 7.70 5.08 4.64
CA LEU A 80 8.43 6.30 4.30
C LEU A 80 9.69 6.03 3.47
N SER A 81 10.35 4.88 3.69
CA SER A 81 11.55 4.51 2.92
C SER A 81 11.21 4.10 1.49
N SER A 82 10.09 3.38 1.27
CA SER A 82 9.60 3.07 -0.07
C SER A 82 9.19 4.34 -0.83
N LEU A 83 8.52 5.27 -0.15
CA LEU A 83 8.16 6.55 -0.74
C LEU A 83 9.40 7.38 -1.12
N LEU A 84 10.39 7.45 -0.25
CA LEU A 84 11.66 8.15 -0.53
C LEU A 84 12.37 7.54 -1.74
N TRP A 85 12.45 6.20 -1.79
CA TRP A 85 13.04 5.51 -2.94
C TRP A 85 12.26 5.84 -4.22
N ALA A 86 10.93 5.72 -4.19
CA ALA A 86 10.07 5.99 -5.33
C ALA A 86 10.21 7.44 -5.82
N MET A 87 10.20 8.42 -4.92
CA MET A 87 10.36 9.83 -5.31
C MET A 87 11.74 10.12 -5.91
N LYS A 88 12.81 9.64 -5.29
CA LYS A 88 14.16 9.82 -5.82
C LYS A 88 14.35 9.11 -7.16
N HIS A 89 13.82 7.90 -7.31
CA HIS A 89 13.84 7.17 -8.57
C HIS A 89 13.05 7.91 -9.65
N ALA A 90 11.86 8.41 -9.32
CA ALA A 90 11.06 9.20 -10.24
C ALA A 90 11.78 10.47 -10.71
N VAL A 91 12.39 11.21 -9.79
CA VAL A 91 13.17 12.42 -10.12
C VAL A 91 14.37 12.08 -11.00
N SER A 92 15.12 11.02 -10.67
CA SER A 92 16.30 10.59 -11.44
C SER A 92 15.97 10.18 -12.88
N HIS A 93 14.76 9.69 -13.12
CA HIS A 93 14.31 9.21 -14.43
C HIS A 93 13.26 10.12 -15.09
N SER A 94 13.06 11.33 -14.58
CA SER A 94 12.06 12.30 -15.08
C SER A 94 10.67 11.66 -15.23
N MET A 95 10.25 10.89 -14.22
CA MET A 95 8.93 10.27 -14.18
C MET A 95 7.91 11.25 -13.64
N ASN A 96 6.66 11.08 -14.07
CA ASN A 96 5.61 12.09 -13.85
C ASN A 96 4.91 11.97 -12.50
N ARG A 97 4.77 10.74 -11.97
CA ARG A 97 3.95 10.48 -10.77
C ARG A 97 4.29 9.18 -10.06
N ILE A 98 3.76 9.07 -8.85
CA ILE A 98 3.84 7.87 -8.02
C ILE A 98 2.41 7.39 -7.76
N ILE A 99 2.14 6.12 -8.04
CA ILE A 99 0.86 5.46 -7.79
C ILE A 99 1.10 4.40 -6.73
N ILE A 100 0.47 4.57 -5.55
CA ILE A 100 0.61 3.66 -4.41
C ILE A 100 -0.67 2.85 -4.31
N ALA A 101 -0.58 1.56 -4.55
CA ALA A 101 -1.70 0.63 -4.43
C ALA A 101 -1.57 -0.19 -3.14
N ILE A 102 -2.62 -0.16 -2.32
CA ILE A 102 -2.67 -0.76 -0.99
C ILE A 102 -3.85 -1.74 -0.94
N PRO A 103 -3.74 -2.91 -0.28
CA PRO A 103 -4.80 -3.92 -0.30
C PRO A 103 -6.05 -3.56 0.51
N TYR A 104 -5.95 -2.66 1.48
CA TYR A 104 -7.04 -2.35 2.43
C TYR A 104 -7.39 -0.87 2.47
N THR A 105 -8.68 -0.56 2.36
CA THR A 105 -9.21 0.83 2.38
C THR A 105 -8.90 1.57 3.69
N SER A 106 -8.92 0.89 4.84
CA SER A 106 -8.60 1.52 6.14
C SER A 106 -7.15 2.05 6.20
N ILE A 107 -6.22 1.36 5.55
CA ILE A 107 -4.81 1.78 5.49
C ILE A 107 -4.63 2.91 4.47
N ILE A 108 -5.46 2.94 3.42
CA ILE A 108 -5.41 4.02 2.43
C ILE A 108 -5.68 5.37 3.08
N VAL A 109 -6.75 5.48 3.86
CA VAL A 109 -7.11 6.74 4.55
C VAL A 109 -5.96 7.23 5.42
N GLN A 110 -5.34 6.33 6.20
CA GLN A 110 -4.18 6.66 7.03
C GLN A 110 -2.97 7.10 6.19
N THR A 111 -2.67 6.36 5.13
CA THR A 111 -1.52 6.66 4.25
C THR A 111 -1.76 7.96 3.48
N ALA A 112 -2.94 8.14 2.91
CA ALA A 112 -3.31 9.37 2.21
C ALA A 112 -3.27 10.59 3.14
N GLY A 113 -3.77 10.44 4.39
CA GLY A 113 -3.69 11.49 5.41
C GLY A 113 -2.25 11.92 5.70
N LEU A 114 -1.35 10.95 5.91
CA LEU A 114 0.08 11.22 6.08
C LEU A 114 0.69 11.92 4.87
N LEU A 115 0.36 11.48 3.66
CA LEU A 115 0.91 12.09 2.45
C LEU A 115 0.37 13.50 2.21
N LYS A 116 -0.91 13.75 2.53
CA LYS A 116 -1.52 15.08 2.49
C LYS A 116 -0.88 16.03 3.53
N GLU A 117 -0.52 15.53 4.71
CA GLU A 117 0.25 16.30 5.71
C GLU A 117 1.63 16.71 5.20
N ILE A 118 2.31 15.84 4.45
CA ILE A 118 3.66 16.08 3.94
C ILE A 118 3.64 17.00 2.71
N PHE A 119 2.71 16.80 1.77
CA PHE A 119 2.75 17.37 0.42
C PHE A 119 1.62 18.36 0.11
N GLY A 120 0.64 18.52 1.01
CA GLY A 120 -0.58 19.27 0.76
C GLY A 120 -1.67 18.43 0.09
N GLU A 121 -2.93 18.77 0.37
CA GLU A 121 -4.10 18.06 -0.17
C GLU A 121 -4.18 18.15 -1.70
N GLU A 122 -3.71 19.25 -2.27
CA GLU A 122 -3.73 19.52 -3.71
C GLU A 122 -2.77 18.63 -4.53
N ASN A 123 -1.82 17.96 -3.89
CA ASN A 123 -0.82 17.12 -4.56
C ASN A 123 -1.06 15.61 -4.37
N VAL A 124 -2.03 15.23 -3.55
CA VAL A 124 -2.33 13.84 -3.22
C VAL A 124 -3.76 13.47 -3.56
N LEU A 125 -3.94 12.58 -4.52
CA LEU A 125 -5.24 12.01 -4.84
C LEU A 125 -5.45 10.71 -4.06
N GLU A 126 -6.52 10.65 -3.28
CA GLU A 126 -7.03 9.44 -2.66
C GLU A 126 -8.18 8.89 -3.52
N HIS A 127 -8.09 7.61 -3.94
CA HIS A 127 -9.10 7.00 -4.79
C HIS A 127 -9.35 5.54 -4.43
N HIS A 128 -10.51 5.27 -3.85
CA HIS A 128 -10.98 3.92 -3.50
C HIS A 128 -12.52 3.86 -3.51
N SER A 129 -13.11 2.68 -3.38
CA SER A 129 -14.55 2.45 -3.48
C SER A 129 -15.41 3.19 -2.44
N ASN A 130 -14.83 3.58 -1.31
CA ASN A 130 -15.54 4.31 -0.25
C ASN A 130 -15.35 5.83 -0.36
N PHE A 131 -14.56 6.31 -1.32
CA PHE A 131 -14.40 7.73 -1.59
C PHE A 131 -15.48 8.15 -2.57
N ASP A 132 -16.45 8.93 -2.09
CA ASP A 132 -17.50 9.51 -2.93
C ASP A 132 -17.24 11.01 -3.09
N PRO A 133 -16.90 11.49 -4.29
CA PRO A 133 -16.78 12.91 -4.56
C PRO A 133 -18.04 13.71 -4.23
N ASP A 134 -19.22 13.07 -4.24
CA ASP A 134 -20.49 13.72 -3.94
C ASP A 134 -20.63 14.09 -2.44
N ASP A 135 -19.82 13.53 -1.55
CA ASP A 135 -19.72 13.93 -0.13
C ASP A 135 -19.05 15.30 0.05
N ILE A 136 -18.37 15.81 -0.98
CA ILE A 136 -17.71 17.12 -0.95
C ILE A 136 -18.77 18.22 -1.10
N LYS A 137 -18.93 19.05 -0.07
CA LYS A 137 -19.97 20.10 -0.02
C LYS A 137 -19.76 21.22 -1.01
N ASP A 138 -18.51 21.55 -1.33
CA ASP A 138 -18.16 22.59 -2.29
C ASP A 138 -18.20 22.05 -3.71
N GLU A 139 -19.02 22.66 -4.57
CA GLU A 139 -19.29 22.18 -5.92
C GLU A 139 -18.07 22.20 -6.83
N GLU A 140 -17.22 23.23 -6.70
CA GLU A 140 -15.99 23.34 -7.48
C GLU A 140 -14.97 22.25 -7.09
N ASN A 141 -14.81 21.99 -5.80
CA ASN A 141 -13.93 20.95 -5.29
C ASN A 141 -14.47 19.54 -5.62
N ARG A 142 -15.79 19.35 -5.63
CA ARG A 142 -16.44 18.11 -6.05
C ARG A 142 -16.19 17.80 -7.52
N GLU A 143 -16.35 18.76 -8.41
CA GLU A 143 -16.05 18.57 -9.84
C GLU A 143 -14.56 18.29 -10.06
N LYS A 144 -13.67 18.98 -9.38
CA LYS A 144 -12.23 18.72 -9.40
C LYS A 144 -11.91 17.30 -8.96
N ALA A 145 -12.52 16.83 -7.87
CA ALA A 145 -12.31 15.48 -7.35
C ALA A 145 -12.83 14.42 -8.34
N LYS A 146 -13.99 14.61 -8.95
CA LYS A 146 -14.53 13.72 -10.01
C LYS A 146 -13.57 13.61 -11.20
N LEU A 147 -13.10 14.73 -11.72
CA LEU A 147 -12.16 14.75 -12.84
C LEU A 147 -10.81 14.11 -12.46
N ALA A 148 -10.37 14.32 -11.24
CA ALA A 148 -9.13 13.74 -10.73
C ALA A 148 -9.21 12.21 -10.64
N THR A 149 -10.29 11.67 -10.08
CA THR A 149 -10.52 10.23 -9.95
C THR A 149 -10.71 9.54 -11.30
N GLU A 150 -11.29 10.24 -12.28
CA GLU A 150 -11.45 9.71 -13.65
C GLU A 150 -10.12 9.57 -14.41
N ASN A 151 -9.18 10.49 -14.19
CA ASN A 151 -7.98 10.59 -15.03
C ASN A 151 -6.67 10.30 -14.30
N TRP A 152 -6.65 10.33 -12.98
CA TRP A 152 -5.42 10.20 -12.17
C TRP A 152 -4.32 11.22 -12.54
N ASN A 153 -4.71 12.45 -12.80
CA ASN A 153 -3.76 13.51 -13.13
C ASN A 153 -3.26 14.25 -11.88
N TYR A 154 -2.58 13.51 -11.00
CA TYR A 154 -1.95 14.01 -9.76
C TYR A 154 -0.52 13.48 -9.65
N PRO A 155 0.39 14.20 -8.98
CA PRO A 155 1.76 13.72 -8.77
C PRO A 155 1.83 12.50 -7.86
N ILE A 156 0.93 12.41 -6.88
CA ILE A 156 0.86 11.27 -5.94
C ILE A 156 -0.58 10.76 -5.90
N ILE A 157 -0.74 9.46 -6.12
CA ILE A 157 -2.03 8.78 -6.11
C ILE A 157 -1.98 7.63 -5.12
N VAL A 158 -2.95 7.57 -4.20
CA VAL A 158 -3.14 6.46 -3.27
C VAL A 158 -4.44 5.76 -3.61
N THR A 159 -4.37 4.47 -3.90
CA THR A 159 -5.50 3.69 -4.38
C THR A 159 -5.50 2.26 -3.84
N THR A 160 -6.52 1.46 -4.17
CA THR A 160 -6.54 0.03 -3.88
C THR A 160 -5.89 -0.79 -5.00
N ASN A 161 -5.36 -1.97 -4.66
CA ASN A 161 -4.93 -2.96 -5.66
C ASN A 161 -6.08 -3.28 -6.65
N VAL A 162 -7.31 -3.40 -6.14
CA VAL A 162 -8.50 -3.67 -6.97
C VAL A 162 -8.69 -2.55 -7.99
N GLN A 163 -8.73 -1.29 -7.55
CA GLN A 163 -8.96 -0.14 -8.42
C GLN A 163 -7.84 0.04 -9.47
N LEU A 164 -6.58 -0.25 -9.09
CA LEU A 164 -5.45 -0.25 -10.01
C LEU A 164 -5.64 -1.31 -11.11
N PHE A 165 -5.85 -2.56 -10.73
CA PHE A 165 -5.95 -3.66 -11.70
C PHE A 165 -7.26 -3.60 -12.50
N GLU A 166 -8.37 -3.20 -11.92
CA GLU A 166 -9.60 -2.92 -12.69
C GLU A 166 -9.34 -1.88 -13.77
N SER A 167 -8.59 -0.82 -13.47
CA SER A 167 -8.23 0.19 -14.47
C SER A 167 -7.31 -0.37 -15.56
N MET A 168 -6.38 -1.26 -15.21
CA MET A 168 -5.45 -1.89 -16.17
C MET A 168 -6.13 -2.90 -17.09
N PHE A 169 -7.15 -3.62 -16.62
CA PHE A 169 -7.83 -4.68 -17.36
C PHE A 169 -9.21 -4.27 -17.90
N SER A 170 -9.66 -3.04 -17.64
CA SER A 170 -10.96 -2.60 -18.06
C SER A 170 -11.07 -2.49 -19.58
N ASN A 171 -12.23 -2.88 -20.11
CA ASN A 171 -12.64 -2.62 -21.49
C ASN A 171 -13.54 -1.37 -21.63
N LYS A 172 -13.84 -0.70 -20.53
CA LYS A 172 -14.64 0.53 -20.52
C LYS A 172 -13.76 1.75 -20.76
N THR A 173 -14.15 2.59 -21.71
CA THR A 173 -13.40 3.81 -22.05
C THR A 173 -13.24 4.78 -20.89
N SER A 174 -14.20 4.83 -19.96
CA SER A 174 -14.11 5.62 -18.74
C SER A 174 -12.93 5.22 -17.85
N ASP A 175 -12.74 3.94 -17.65
CA ASP A 175 -11.71 3.40 -16.75
C ASP A 175 -10.33 3.43 -17.42
N CYS A 176 -10.30 3.23 -18.74
CA CYS A 176 -9.07 3.29 -19.54
C CYS A 176 -8.45 4.70 -19.61
N ARG A 177 -9.17 5.76 -19.20
CA ARG A 177 -8.61 7.13 -19.17
C ARG A 177 -7.41 7.27 -18.25
N LYS A 178 -7.37 6.46 -17.20
CA LYS A 178 -6.26 6.47 -16.22
C LYS A 178 -4.96 5.95 -16.82
N LEU A 179 -5.03 5.08 -17.84
CA LEU A 179 -3.87 4.38 -18.39
C LEU A 179 -2.81 5.31 -18.96
N HIS A 180 -3.22 6.37 -19.66
CA HIS A 180 -2.25 7.33 -20.22
C HIS A 180 -1.46 8.06 -19.12
N ASN A 181 -2.06 8.23 -17.93
CA ASN A 181 -1.41 8.82 -16.78
C ASN A 181 -0.59 7.81 -15.97
N MET A 182 -0.71 6.52 -16.24
CA MET A 182 0.21 5.50 -15.68
C MET A 182 1.54 5.45 -16.44
N ALA A 183 1.58 5.93 -17.68
CA ALA A 183 2.82 5.99 -18.45
C ALA A 183 3.88 6.86 -17.74
N ASN A 184 5.13 6.41 -17.79
CA ASN A 184 6.27 7.08 -17.17
C ASN A 184 6.03 7.40 -15.68
N SER A 185 5.50 6.42 -14.93
CA SER A 185 5.21 6.52 -13.51
C SER A 185 5.85 5.39 -12.71
N ILE A 186 5.88 5.53 -11.39
CA ILE A 186 6.23 4.45 -10.48
C ILE A 186 4.95 3.86 -9.91
N LEU A 187 4.82 2.55 -9.99
CA LEU A 187 3.79 1.79 -9.28
C LEU A 187 4.40 1.21 -8.01
N VAL A 188 3.92 1.62 -6.85
CA VAL A 188 4.26 1.02 -5.56
C VAL A 188 3.13 0.09 -5.16
N LEU A 189 3.38 -1.21 -5.16
CA LEU A 189 2.42 -2.24 -4.74
C LEU A 189 2.75 -2.64 -3.31
N ASP A 190 1.97 -2.13 -2.35
CA ASP A 190 2.18 -2.44 -0.94
C ASP A 190 1.51 -3.76 -0.54
N GLU A 191 2.14 -4.47 0.40
CA GLU A 191 1.73 -5.80 0.88
C GLU A 191 1.46 -6.76 -0.29
N VAL A 192 2.43 -6.88 -1.20
CA VAL A 192 2.28 -7.62 -2.47
C VAL A 192 1.91 -9.10 -2.27
N GLN A 193 2.19 -9.70 -1.10
CA GLN A 193 1.75 -11.04 -0.76
C GLN A 193 0.21 -11.19 -0.68
N MET A 194 -0.51 -10.07 -0.66
CA MET A 194 -1.98 -10.06 -0.67
C MET A 194 -2.58 -10.09 -2.08
N LEU A 195 -1.77 -10.11 -3.12
CA LEU A 195 -2.26 -10.27 -4.48
C LEU A 195 -2.96 -11.62 -4.65
N PRO A 196 -4.13 -11.67 -5.31
CA PRO A 196 -4.89 -12.90 -5.45
C PRO A 196 -4.14 -13.90 -6.34
N THR A 197 -3.82 -15.07 -5.81
CA THR A 197 -3.04 -16.10 -6.49
C THR A 197 -3.65 -16.57 -7.81
N GLY A 198 -5.00 -16.62 -7.89
CA GLY A 198 -5.72 -16.99 -9.12
C GLY A 198 -5.56 -15.99 -10.27
N PHE A 199 -5.15 -14.75 -9.99
CA PHE A 199 -4.93 -13.70 -10.99
C PHE A 199 -3.46 -13.27 -11.08
N LEU A 200 -2.56 -13.99 -10.40
CA LEU A 200 -1.17 -13.56 -10.29
C LEU A 200 -0.46 -13.53 -11.65
N GLN A 201 -0.67 -14.54 -12.50
CA GLN A 201 -0.06 -14.58 -13.83
C GLN A 201 -0.53 -13.42 -14.73
N PRO A 202 -1.85 -13.16 -14.91
CA PRO A 202 -2.31 -12.00 -15.66
C PRO A 202 -1.76 -10.66 -15.12
N ILE A 203 -1.69 -10.51 -13.79
CA ILE A 203 -1.14 -9.31 -13.15
C ILE A 203 0.33 -9.12 -13.52
N VAL A 204 1.13 -10.16 -13.38
CA VAL A 204 2.56 -10.14 -13.71
C VAL A 204 2.77 -9.83 -15.19
N ASP A 205 2.01 -10.46 -16.08
CA ASP A 205 2.11 -10.23 -17.52
C ASP A 205 1.73 -8.79 -17.89
N ALA A 206 0.67 -8.24 -17.27
CA ALA A 206 0.32 -6.84 -17.46
C ALA A 206 1.41 -5.89 -16.96
N LEU A 207 1.99 -6.13 -15.78
CA LEU A 207 3.06 -5.29 -15.25
C LEU A 207 4.29 -5.30 -16.15
N LYS A 208 4.67 -6.47 -16.70
CA LYS A 208 5.76 -6.58 -17.70
C LYS A 208 5.47 -5.75 -18.95
N ALA A 209 4.26 -5.91 -19.52
CA ALA A 209 3.85 -5.16 -20.70
C ALA A 209 3.85 -3.64 -20.44
N TYR A 210 3.37 -3.20 -19.27
CA TYR A 210 3.38 -1.78 -18.91
C TYR A 210 4.79 -1.23 -18.68
N GLN A 211 5.68 -2.02 -18.10
CA GLN A 211 7.09 -1.64 -17.92
C GLN A 211 7.77 -1.44 -19.28
N GLU A 212 7.56 -2.37 -20.19
CA GLU A 212 8.16 -2.35 -21.54
C GLU A 212 7.55 -1.25 -22.43
N MET A 213 6.22 -1.13 -22.47
CA MET A 213 5.52 -0.24 -23.42
C MET A 213 5.39 1.19 -22.90
N PHE A 214 5.20 1.38 -21.59
CA PHE A 214 4.92 2.67 -20.99
C PHE A 214 6.05 3.21 -20.11
N GLY A 215 7.16 2.46 -19.97
CA GLY A 215 8.34 2.90 -19.26
C GLY A 215 8.12 3.12 -17.77
N ILE A 216 7.22 2.36 -17.15
CA ILE A 216 7.00 2.40 -15.70
C ILE A 216 8.15 1.72 -14.95
N SER A 217 8.30 2.03 -13.67
CA SER A 217 9.01 1.20 -12.70
C SER A 217 8.03 0.66 -11.68
N VAL A 218 8.27 -0.54 -11.18
CA VAL A 218 7.41 -1.19 -10.18
C VAL A 218 8.22 -1.48 -8.92
N LEU A 219 7.72 -1.02 -7.79
CA LEU A 219 8.27 -1.32 -6.46
C LEU A 219 7.29 -2.20 -5.69
N PHE A 220 7.69 -3.42 -5.43
CA PHE A 220 6.98 -4.34 -4.54
C PHE A 220 7.42 -4.12 -3.10
N THR A 221 6.49 -3.77 -2.21
CA THR A 221 6.80 -3.65 -0.79
C THR A 221 6.12 -4.77 0.00
N THR A 222 6.85 -5.36 0.92
CA THR A 222 6.36 -6.52 1.68
C THR A 222 7.12 -6.69 3.01
N ALA A 223 6.49 -7.34 3.97
CA ALA A 223 7.16 -7.82 5.17
C ALA A 223 7.74 -9.23 5.00
N SER A 224 7.24 -10.00 4.01
CA SER A 224 7.68 -11.35 3.66
C SER A 224 7.84 -11.44 2.15
N GLN A 225 8.84 -12.15 1.64
CA GLN A 225 9.08 -12.26 0.19
C GLN A 225 8.07 -13.22 -0.46
N PRO A 226 7.10 -12.74 -1.25
CA PRO A 226 6.32 -13.61 -2.12
C PRO A 226 7.17 -14.03 -3.32
N VAL A 227 6.91 -15.21 -3.84
CA VAL A 227 7.57 -15.69 -5.06
C VAL A 227 6.91 -15.03 -6.27
N LEU A 228 7.50 -13.93 -6.74
CA LEU A 228 7.09 -13.21 -7.95
C LEU A 228 8.05 -13.42 -9.13
N SER A 229 9.16 -14.07 -8.89
CA SER A 229 10.22 -14.31 -9.88
C SER A 229 10.37 -15.80 -10.19
N GLY A 230 10.95 -16.09 -11.34
CA GLY A 230 11.25 -17.45 -11.76
C GLY A 230 10.08 -18.20 -12.39
N LEU A 231 10.31 -19.47 -12.64
CA LEU A 231 9.31 -20.40 -13.17
C LEU A 231 8.88 -21.34 -12.05
N ILE A 232 7.57 -21.46 -11.82
CA ILE A 232 6.99 -22.48 -10.95
C ILE A 232 6.20 -23.43 -11.84
N GLU A 233 6.65 -24.65 -11.95
CA GLU A 233 5.99 -25.68 -12.74
C GLU A 233 4.66 -26.08 -12.07
N GLY A 234 3.59 -25.99 -12.84
CA GLY A 234 2.26 -26.43 -12.42
C GLY A 234 2.04 -27.91 -12.72
N THR A 235 0.82 -28.38 -12.48
CA THR A 235 0.43 -29.76 -12.81
C THR A 235 0.40 -30.05 -14.32
N ASN A 236 0.42 -29.00 -15.14
CA ASN A 236 0.55 -29.04 -16.59
C ASN A 236 1.18 -27.70 -17.06
N PRO A 237 1.76 -27.64 -18.29
CA PRO A 237 2.43 -26.42 -18.80
C PRO A 237 1.53 -25.18 -18.89
N LYS A 238 0.20 -25.32 -18.93
CA LYS A 238 -0.74 -24.18 -18.91
C LYS A 238 -0.95 -23.63 -17.50
N ALA A 239 -0.58 -24.37 -16.48
CA ALA A 239 -0.64 -23.97 -15.08
C ALA A 239 0.71 -23.47 -14.54
N ASP A 240 1.75 -23.41 -15.39
CA ASP A 240 3.03 -22.88 -15.00
C ASP A 240 2.92 -21.38 -14.70
N PHE A 241 3.47 -20.96 -13.57
CA PHE A 241 3.63 -19.55 -13.25
C PHE A 241 4.98 -19.06 -13.79
N LYS A 242 4.91 -18.04 -14.66
CA LYS A 242 6.08 -17.37 -15.24
C LYS A 242 6.26 -16.01 -14.62
N GLY A 243 7.02 -15.95 -13.56
CA GLY A 243 7.30 -14.73 -12.81
C GLY A 243 8.08 -13.67 -13.61
N ILE A 244 8.49 -12.64 -12.92
CA ILE A 244 9.35 -11.58 -13.43
C ILE A 244 10.79 -12.09 -13.39
N GLU A 245 11.53 -11.97 -14.50
CA GLU A 245 12.88 -12.53 -14.60
C GLU A 245 13.87 -11.85 -13.63
N HIS A 246 13.79 -10.52 -13.54
CA HIS A 246 14.70 -9.72 -12.74
C HIS A 246 13.94 -8.76 -11.82
N ILE A 247 13.85 -9.10 -10.54
CA ILE A 247 13.43 -8.19 -9.47
C ILE A 247 14.67 -7.87 -8.64
N LYS A 248 15.02 -6.58 -8.56
CA LYS A 248 16.17 -6.12 -7.76
C LYS A 248 15.72 -5.85 -6.33
N GLU A 249 16.22 -6.64 -5.37
CA GLU A 249 15.98 -6.36 -3.95
C GLU A 249 16.80 -5.13 -3.52
N ILE A 250 16.13 -4.18 -2.88
CA ILE A 250 16.74 -2.92 -2.42
C ILE A 250 17.58 -3.16 -1.17
N ILE A 251 17.10 -4.02 -0.28
CA ILE A 251 17.77 -4.33 0.99
C ILE A 251 18.62 -5.59 0.84
N PRO A 252 19.94 -5.49 0.94
CA PRO A 252 20.81 -6.67 0.88
C PRO A 252 20.53 -7.66 2.02
N GLU A 253 20.68 -8.95 1.74
CA GLU A 253 20.47 -10.02 2.73
C GLU A 253 21.39 -9.88 3.96
N GLU A 254 22.59 -9.33 3.77
CA GLU A 254 23.55 -9.07 4.82
C GLU A 254 23.04 -8.16 5.92
N PHE A 255 21.99 -7.37 5.65
CA PHE A 255 21.36 -6.55 6.67
C PHE A 255 20.62 -7.40 7.72
N ALA A 256 20.28 -8.65 7.42
CA ALA A 256 19.60 -9.59 8.31
C ALA A 256 18.46 -8.95 9.12
N LEU A 257 17.62 -8.14 8.46
CA LEU A 257 16.60 -7.30 9.12
C LEU A 257 15.59 -8.14 9.90
N HIS A 258 15.24 -9.33 9.41
CA HIS A 258 14.32 -10.24 10.09
C HIS A 258 14.86 -10.69 11.44
N ASP A 259 16.14 -11.05 11.53
CA ASP A 259 16.77 -11.44 12.78
C ASP A 259 16.95 -10.24 13.71
N GLN A 260 17.33 -9.09 13.15
CA GLN A 260 17.53 -7.88 13.95
C GLN A 260 16.22 -7.34 14.55
N LEU A 261 15.09 -7.48 13.85
CA LEU A 261 13.76 -7.02 14.28
C LEU A 261 12.91 -8.13 14.90
N ARG A 262 13.45 -9.32 15.12
CA ARG A 262 12.72 -10.44 15.70
C ARG A 262 12.27 -10.09 17.12
N ARG A 263 10.94 -10.12 17.34
CA ARG A 263 10.29 -9.73 18.59
C ARG A 263 9.46 -10.85 19.21
N VAL A 264 9.23 -11.91 18.45
CA VAL A 264 8.33 -12.99 18.84
C VAL A 264 9.03 -14.33 18.76
N LYS A 265 8.60 -15.27 19.61
CA LYS A 265 8.89 -16.70 19.47
C LYS A 265 7.69 -17.33 18.79
N LEU A 266 7.92 -18.01 17.68
CA LEU A 266 6.89 -18.79 17.02
C LEU A 266 6.86 -20.19 17.67
N ALA A 267 5.67 -20.62 18.10
CA ALA A 267 5.39 -21.99 18.47
C ALA A 267 4.27 -22.50 17.56
N ILE A 268 4.49 -23.64 16.94
CA ILE A 268 3.50 -24.30 16.09
C ILE A 268 2.89 -25.42 16.91
N ASP A 269 1.56 -25.49 16.92
CA ASP A 269 0.79 -26.52 17.60
C ASP A 269 -0.29 -27.03 16.60
N ASP A 270 -0.03 -28.17 15.99
CA ASP A 270 -0.90 -28.78 14.97
C ASP A 270 -2.00 -29.68 15.58
N THR A 271 -2.14 -29.68 16.91
CA THR A 271 -3.19 -30.48 17.57
C THR A 271 -4.55 -29.80 17.40
N GLY A 272 -5.52 -30.57 16.92
CA GLY A 272 -6.91 -30.12 16.89
C GLY A 272 -7.41 -29.83 18.31
N ARG A 273 -7.96 -28.64 18.53
CA ARG A 273 -8.49 -28.20 19.82
C ARG A 273 -9.94 -27.75 19.68
N THR A 274 -10.69 -27.98 20.73
CA THR A 274 -12.05 -27.44 20.89
C THR A 274 -11.98 -25.95 21.25
N TYR A 275 -13.07 -25.22 21.04
CA TYR A 275 -13.13 -23.79 21.45
C TYR A 275 -13.00 -23.61 22.97
N ASP A 276 -13.46 -24.59 23.77
CA ASP A 276 -13.34 -24.53 25.23
C ASP A 276 -11.87 -24.68 25.66
N GLU A 277 -11.11 -25.57 25.03
CA GLU A 277 -9.67 -25.74 25.28
C GLU A 277 -8.90 -24.48 24.86
N ILE A 278 -9.27 -23.85 23.73
CA ILE A 278 -8.65 -22.60 23.28
C ILE A 278 -8.99 -21.47 24.26
N ALA A 279 -10.24 -21.36 24.69
CA ALA A 279 -10.65 -20.34 25.66
C ALA A 279 -9.93 -20.50 27.00
N ALA A 280 -9.79 -21.72 27.49
CA ALA A 280 -9.02 -22.01 28.70
C ALA A 280 -7.54 -21.59 28.55
N LYS A 281 -6.91 -21.97 27.44
CA LYS A 281 -5.50 -21.62 27.16
C LYS A 281 -5.30 -20.09 27.01
N VAL A 282 -6.21 -19.37 26.36
CA VAL A 282 -6.18 -17.92 26.23
C VAL A 282 -6.27 -17.24 27.59
N SER A 283 -7.09 -17.78 28.49
CA SER A 283 -7.29 -17.24 29.86
C SER A 283 -6.07 -17.37 30.78
N GLU A 284 -5.06 -18.18 30.43
CA GLU A 284 -3.80 -18.28 31.16
C GLU A 284 -2.91 -17.04 31.02
N TYR A 285 -3.21 -16.18 30.05
CA TYR A 285 -2.37 -15.03 29.71
C TYR A 285 -3.04 -13.70 30.08
N ASN A 286 -2.29 -12.75 30.58
CA ASN A 286 -2.80 -11.42 30.93
C ASN A 286 -3.27 -10.59 29.72
N LYS A 287 -2.66 -10.77 28.55
CA LYS A 287 -3.01 -10.08 27.31
C LYS A 287 -2.84 -11.03 26.15
N VAL A 288 -3.92 -11.26 25.39
CA VAL A 288 -3.94 -12.15 24.22
C VAL A 288 -4.66 -11.49 23.07
N LEU A 289 -4.14 -11.66 21.87
CA LEU A 289 -4.84 -11.44 20.62
C LEU A 289 -5.06 -12.80 19.97
N CYS A 290 -6.31 -13.21 19.83
CA CYS A 290 -6.68 -14.44 19.12
C CYS A 290 -7.25 -14.08 17.74
N ILE A 291 -6.60 -14.57 16.68
CA ILE A 291 -7.03 -14.34 15.29
C ILE A 291 -7.61 -15.65 14.75
N VAL A 292 -8.82 -15.58 14.21
CA VAL A 292 -9.54 -16.73 13.63
C VAL A 292 -10.00 -16.42 12.21
N ASN A 293 -10.25 -17.46 11.43
CA ASN A 293 -10.54 -17.31 10.00
C ASN A 293 -11.97 -16.88 9.70
N THR A 294 -12.94 -17.22 10.56
CA THR A 294 -14.35 -16.91 10.31
C THR A 294 -14.98 -16.06 11.39
N ARG A 295 -16.04 -15.32 11.02
CA ARG A 295 -16.85 -14.54 11.97
C ARG A 295 -17.54 -15.42 13.00
N LYS A 296 -17.93 -16.63 12.59
CA LYS A 296 -18.56 -17.62 13.46
C LYS A 296 -17.59 -18.05 14.55
N ASP A 297 -16.35 -18.39 14.18
CA ASP A 297 -15.33 -18.84 15.11
C ASP A 297 -14.96 -17.71 16.10
N ALA A 298 -14.89 -16.47 15.62
CA ALA A 298 -14.63 -15.31 16.46
C ALA A 298 -15.72 -15.13 17.54
N LYS A 299 -17.00 -15.25 17.14
CA LYS A 299 -18.11 -15.16 18.07
C LYS A 299 -18.13 -16.33 19.05
N GLU A 300 -17.97 -17.54 18.54
CA GLU A 300 -17.98 -18.79 19.30
C GLU A 300 -16.90 -18.78 20.39
N LEU A 301 -15.70 -18.34 20.06
CA LEU A 301 -14.62 -18.20 21.03
C LEU A 301 -14.89 -17.07 22.02
N TYR A 302 -15.36 -15.90 21.54
CA TYR A 302 -15.69 -14.77 22.41
C TYR A 302 -16.74 -15.13 23.48
N ASP A 303 -17.78 -15.87 23.09
CA ASP A 303 -18.86 -16.26 24.00
C ASP A 303 -18.38 -17.24 25.11
N ARG A 304 -17.28 -18.00 24.87
CA ARG A 304 -16.67 -18.92 25.84
C ARG A 304 -15.60 -18.31 26.73
N LEU A 305 -15.10 -17.13 26.39
CA LEU A 305 -14.13 -16.47 27.26
C LEU A 305 -14.81 -16.03 28.56
N PRO A 306 -14.13 -16.14 29.71
CA PRO A 306 -14.65 -15.68 31.00
C PRO A 306 -14.94 -14.18 31.00
N ASN A 307 -15.82 -13.74 31.90
CA ASN A 307 -16.23 -12.33 32.04
C ASN A 307 -15.46 -11.59 33.15
N ASP A 308 -14.34 -12.13 33.57
CA ASP A 308 -13.51 -11.63 34.68
C ASP A 308 -12.47 -10.57 34.27
N GLY A 309 -12.47 -10.22 32.99
CA GLY A 309 -11.55 -9.23 32.40
C GLY A 309 -12.15 -8.45 31.25
N VAL A 310 -11.34 -7.56 30.65
CA VAL A 310 -11.72 -6.85 29.44
C VAL A 310 -11.57 -7.78 28.26
N LYS A 311 -12.68 -8.12 27.62
CA LYS A 311 -12.71 -8.87 26.37
C LYS A 311 -13.30 -8.05 25.23
N LEU A 312 -12.63 -8.03 24.11
CA LEU A 312 -13.00 -7.29 22.91
C LEU A 312 -13.20 -8.24 21.74
N HIS A 313 -14.20 -7.98 20.94
CA HIS A 313 -14.51 -8.74 19.74
C HIS A 313 -14.38 -7.81 18.52
N LEU A 314 -13.56 -8.19 17.56
CA LEU A 314 -13.38 -7.46 16.31
C LEU A 314 -13.81 -8.34 15.14
N SER A 315 -14.81 -7.88 14.38
CA SER A 315 -15.23 -8.57 13.16
C SER A 315 -15.80 -7.60 12.12
N ARG A 316 -15.87 -8.03 10.87
CA ARG A 316 -16.50 -7.25 9.78
C ARG A 316 -18.00 -7.01 9.96
N MET A 317 -18.63 -7.57 11.01
CA MET A 317 -20.04 -7.30 11.36
C MET A 317 -20.21 -6.05 12.25
N MET A 318 -19.13 -5.48 12.73
CA MET A 318 -19.19 -4.27 13.55
C MET A 318 -19.35 -3.04 12.67
N CYS A 319 -20.17 -2.09 13.14
CA CYS A 319 -20.25 -0.79 12.50
C CYS A 319 -18.94 0.01 12.69
N PRO A 320 -18.63 0.96 11.81
CA PRO A 320 -17.38 1.73 11.87
C PRO A 320 -17.11 2.39 13.23
N ALA A 321 -18.14 2.90 13.91
CA ALA A 321 -18.00 3.52 15.22
C ALA A 321 -17.51 2.50 16.27
N HIS A 322 -18.13 1.33 16.36
CA HIS A 322 -17.71 0.28 17.28
C HIS A 322 -16.31 -0.25 16.97
N LEU A 323 -15.95 -0.34 15.68
CA LEU A 323 -14.60 -0.74 15.28
C LEU A 323 -13.56 0.28 15.75
N HIS A 324 -13.84 1.56 15.58
CA HIS A 324 -12.98 2.66 16.02
C HIS A 324 -12.78 2.63 17.55
N ASP A 325 -13.87 2.50 18.32
CA ASP A 325 -13.80 2.43 19.77
C ASP A 325 -12.98 1.22 20.25
N CYS A 326 -13.19 0.04 19.67
CA CYS A 326 -12.38 -1.13 19.97
C CYS A 326 -10.89 -0.93 19.69
N LEU A 327 -10.55 -0.29 18.58
CA LEU A 327 -9.17 -0.02 18.20
C LEU A 327 -8.50 1.00 19.12
N LEU A 328 -9.22 2.01 19.57
CA LEU A 328 -8.72 2.97 20.55
C LEU A 328 -8.40 2.30 21.91
N TYR A 329 -9.23 1.34 22.35
CA TYR A 329 -8.97 0.57 23.56
C TYR A 329 -7.79 -0.38 23.47
N THR A 330 -7.47 -0.86 22.26
CA THR A 330 -6.41 -1.86 22.03
C THR A 330 -5.10 -1.23 21.58
N SER A 331 -5.13 -0.02 21.03
CA SER A 331 -3.93 0.70 20.64
C SER A 331 -3.26 1.31 21.86
N PRO A 332 -1.98 0.98 22.17
CA PRO A 332 -1.24 1.78 23.12
C PRO A 332 -1.21 3.21 22.57
N SER A 333 -1.69 4.15 23.37
CA SER A 333 -1.61 5.59 23.08
C SER A 333 -0.20 5.94 22.55
N PRO A 334 -0.10 6.81 21.54
CA PRO A 334 1.18 7.22 20.97
C PRO A 334 2.10 7.85 22.01
#